data_f6850ca99fad09c4f2ff5699981e6dc5
#
_entry.id   f6850ca99fad09c4f2ff5699981e6dc5
#
_cell.length_a   1.000
_cell.length_b   1.000
_cell.length_c   1.000
_cell.angle_alpha   90.00
_cell.angle_beta   90.00
_cell.angle_gamma   90.00
#
_symmetry.space_group_name_H-M   'P 1'
#
loop_
_entity.id
_entity.type
_entity.pdbx_description
1 polymer ?
#
loop_
_entity_poly.entity_id
_entity_poly.type
_entity_poly.pdbx_seq_one_letter_code
_entity_poly.pdbx_strand_id
1 'polypeptide(L)'
;CRVPGPRHVHPHQEERFEVVEGTMRFTMGRRRILAGPGETVVVPAGVAHDFANAGDRHALVRVEMRPALQMERLFETAVALADEGRTMLGGVPKPLDLALFVREFGDEVRAAVAPWWLQRLVLAPLAWLANRRGGTVPACARREPAPGGPWTMPPDRQYRSTPSEAHCWCAPMTISS
;
A
#
# COMPACT_ATOMS: atom_id res chain seq x y z
N CYS A 1 -12.38 8.62 3.24
CA CYS A 1 -12.33 8.06 1.89
C CYS A 1 -12.89 6.63 1.90
N ARG A 2 -13.96 6.37 1.14
CA ARG A 2 -14.64 5.05 1.11
C ARG A 2 -14.13 4.12 -0.01
N VAL A 3 -13.07 4.50 -0.71
CA VAL A 3 -12.55 3.67 -1.80
C VAL A 3 -11.77 2.52 -1.17
N PRO A 4 -12.20 1.26 -1.35
CA PRO A 4 -11.41 0.12 -0.91
C PRO A 4 -10.10 0.09 -1.68
N GLY A 5 -9.02 -0.24 -1.00
CA GLY A 5 -7.77 -0.58 -1.67
C GLY A 5 -7.98 -1.76 -2.64
N PRO A 6 -7.18 -1.86 -3.70
CA PRO A 6 -7.29 -3.00 -4.61
C PRO A 6 -7.05 -4.31 -3.85
N ARG A 7 -7.84 -5.35 -4.18
CA ARG A 7 -7.66 -6.66 -3.58
C ARG A 7 -6.31 -7.24 -3.98
N HIS A 8 -5.52 -7.61 -2.98
CA HIS A 8 -4.14 -8.07 -3.16
C HIS A 8 -3.79 -9.23 -2.23
N VAL A 9 -2.60 -9.79 -2.41
CA VAL A 9 -2.05 -10.87 -1.59
C VAL A 9 -0.57 -10.59 -1.34
N HIS A 10 -0.15 -10.80 -0.09
CA HIS A 10 1.26 -10.87 0.30
C HIS A 10 1.69 -12.32 0.36
N PRO A 11 2.49 -12.83 -0.62
CA PRO A 11 2.78 -14.26 -0.71
C PRO A 11 3.55 -14.83 0.47
N HIS A 12 4.41 -14.00 1.08
CA HIS A 12 5.40 -14.43 2.06
C HIS A 12 5.33 -13.65 3.38
N GLN A 13 4.36 -12.75 3.52
CA GLN A 13 4.25 -11.83 4.66
C GLN A 13 2.90 -11.98 5.33
N GLU A 14 2.91 -12.04 6.66
CA GLU A 14 1.75 -11.80 7.49
C GLU A 14 1.56 -10.30 7.64
N GLU A 15 0.33 -9.83 7.55
CA GLU A 15 -0.03 -8.43 7.76
C GLU A 15 -0.97 -8.30 8.94
N ARG A 16 -0.59 -7.48 9.91
CA ARG A 16 -1.33 -7.22 11.13
C ARG A 16 -1.84 -5.79 11.15
N PHE A 17 -3.14 -5.63 11.27
CA PHE A 17 -3.82 -4.35 11.38
C PHE A 17 -4.32 -4.14 12.81
N GLU A 18 -3.90 -3.08 13.46
CA GLU A 18 -4.45 -2.60 14.72
C GLU A 18 -5.24 -1.33 14.44
N VAL A 19 -6.54 -1.35 14.67
CA VAL A 19 -7.38 -0.16 14.50
C VAL A 19 -7.18 0.74 15.71
N VAL A 20 -6.64 1.94 15.48
CA VAL A 20 -6.39 2.94 16.52
C VAL A 20 -7.61 3.84 16.67
N GLU A 21 -8.22 4.25 15.55
CA GLU A 21 -9.41 5.12 15.54
C GLU A 21 -10.31 4.77 14.36
N GLY A 22 -11.61 4.99 14.52
CA GLY A 22 -12.62 4.75 13.49
C GLY A 22 -13.04 3.30 13.38
N THR A 23 -13.64 2.93 12.24
CA THR A 23 -14.10 1.56 11.97
C THR A 23 -13.61 1.11 10.61
N MET A 24 -12.94 -0.02 10.58
CA MET A 24 -12.40 -0.62 9.37
C MET A 24 -13.17 -1.87 8.98
N ARG A 25 -13.36 -2.06 7.68
CA ARG A 25 -13.83 -3.31 7.09
C ARG A 25 -12.69 -4.01 6.40
N PHE A 26 -12.49 -5.27 6.73
CA PHE A 26 -11.53 -6.16 6.08
C PHE A 26 -12.30 -7.25 5.33
N THR A 27 -11.84 -7.61 4.13
CA THR A 27 -12.34 -8.75 3.38
C THR A 27 -11.19 -9.72 3.17
N MET A 28 -11.28 -10.93 3.74
CA MET A 28 -10.30 -12.01 3.59
C MET A 28 -10.97 -13.22 2.94
N GLY A 29 -10.59 -13.54 1.72
CA GLY A 29 -11.29 -14.56 0.96
C GLY A 29 -12.77 -14.21 0.77
N ARG A 30 -13.68 -14.97 1.42
CA ARG A 30 -15.13 -14.71 1.47
C ARG A 30 -15.60 -14.10 2.79
N ARG A 31 -14.71 -13.98 3.76
CA ARG A 31 -15.04 -13.50 5.10
C ARG A 31 -14.91 -11.98 5.15
N ARG A 32 -15.92 -11.33 5.73
CA ARG A 32 -15.88 -9.89 6.05
C ARG A 32 -15.78 -9.72 7.56
N ILE A 33 -14.91 -8.81 7.98
CA ILE A 33 -14.66 -8.48 9.38
C ILE A 33 -14.81 -6.97 9.50
N LEU A 34 -15.54 -6.52 10.50
CA LEU A 34 -15.52 -5.14 10.97
C LEU A 34 -14.67 -5.09 12.23
N ALA A 35 -13.80 -4.10 12.31
CA ALA A 35 -12.96 -3.89 13.48
C ALA A 35 -12.99 -2.41 13.87
N GLY A 36 -13.13 -2.15 15.16
CA GLY A 36 -13.12 -0.84 15.80
C GLY A 36 -11.84 -0.60 16.59
N PRO A 37 -11.77 0.53 17.33
CA PRO A 37 -10.58 0.91 18.09
C PRO A 37 -10.15 -0.17 19.11
N GLY A 38 -8.85 -0.50 19.13
CA GLY A 38 -8.26 -1.53 19.99
C GLY A 38 -8.35 -2.95 19.42
N GLU A 39 -9.12 -3.16 18.35
CA GLU A 39 -9.21 -4.48 17.72
C GLU A 39 -8.08 -4.70 16.71
N THR A 40 -7.64 -5.95 16.65
CA THR A 40 -6.56 -6.38 15.74
C THR A 40 -7.08 -7.42 14.74
N VAL A 41 -6.75 -7.22 13.47
CA VAL A 41 -7.01 -8.19 12.39
C VAL A 41 -5.67 -8.66 11.83
N VAL A 42 -5.48 -9.98 11.75
CA VAL A 42 -4.28 -10.60 11.20
C VAL A 42 -4.64 -11.27 9.89
N VAL A 43 -3.91 -10.94 8.84
CA VAL A 43 -4.00 -11.56 7.52
C VAL A 43 -2.78 -12.45 7.31
N PRO A 44 -2.94 -13.77 7.28
CA PRO A 44 -1.83 -14.69 7.04
C PRO A 44 -1.24 -14.52 5.63
N ALA A 45 0.04 -14.89 5.48
CA ALA A 45 0.68 -14.97 4.16
C ALA A 45 -0.16 -15.78 3.16
N GLY A 46 -0.21 -15.32 1.91
CA GLY A 46 -0.94 -15.98 0.82
C GLY A 46 -2.45 -15.76 0.82
N VAL A 47 -3.02 -15.04 1.79
CA VAL A 47 -4.45 -14.77 1.85
C VAL A 47 -4.80 -13.49 1.10
N ALA A 48 -5.64 -13.62 0.06
CA ALA A 48 -6.14 -12.49 -0.70
C ALA A 48 -7.11 -11.65 0.15
N HIS A 49 -6.83 -10.36 0.26
CA HIS A 49 -7.59 -9.45 1.11
C HIS A 49 -7.72 -8.04 0.52
N ASP A 50 -8.62 -7.29 1.06
CA ASP A 50 -8.79 -5.85 0.91
C ASP A 50 -9.28 -5.23 2.21
N PHE A 51 -9.11 -3.91 2.34
CA PHE A 51 -9.63 -3.18 3.49
C PHE A 51 -10.16 -1.81 3.07
N ALA A 52 -11.11 -1.30 3.83
CA ALA A 52 -11.69 0.01 3.61
C ALA A 52 -12.20 0.62 4.92
N ASN A 53 -12.21 1.94 4.97
CA ASN A 53 -12.92 2.65 6.04
C ASN A 53 -14.43 2.36 5.93
N ALA A 54 -15.03 1.83 6.98
CA ALA A 54 -16.45 1.52 7.07
C ALA A 54 -17.27 2.60 7.76
N GLY A 55 -16.62 3.56 8.43
CA GLY A 55 -17.26 4.67 9.11
C GLY A 55 -17.43 5.92 8.25
N ASP A 56 -18.06 6.94 8.82
CA ASP A 56 -18.28 8.25 8.19
C ASP A 56 -17.14 9.23 8.45
N ARG A 57 -16.31 8.95 9.45
CA ARG A 57 -15.13 9.72 9.83
C ARG A 57 -13.86 9.01 9.32
N HIS A 58 -12.72 9.69 9.38
CA HIS A 58 -11.44 9.04 9.09
C HIS A 58 -11.16 7.90 10.07
N ALA A 59 -10.41 6.91 9.63
CA ALA A 59 -9.92 5.83 10.46
C ALA A 59 -8.38 5.87 10.49
N LEU A 60 -7.81 5.56 11.65
CA LEU A 60 -6.38 5.42 11.85
C LEU A 60 -6.08 3.95 12.17
N VAL A 61 -5.16 3.38 11.40
CA VAL A 61 -4.78 1.97 11.51
C VAL A 61 -3.26 1.88 11.58
N ARG A 62 -2.74 1.10 12.52
CA ARG A 62 -1.34 0.69 12.54
C ARG A 62 -1.22 -0.62 11.76
N VAL A 63 -0.30 -0.66 10.81
CA VAL A 63 -0.05 -1.85 10.00
C VAL A 63 1.37 -2.36 10.26
N GLU A 64 1.49 -3.65 10.53
CA GLU A 64 2.76 -4.34 10.74
C GLU A 64 2.88 -5.50 9.75
N MET A 65 4.02 -5.58 9.06
CA MET A 65 4.33 -6.63 8.09
C MET A 65 5.44 -7.53 8.60
N ARG A 66 5.25 -8.84 8.57
CA ARG A 66 6.25 -9.84 9.04
C ARG A 66 6.42 -11.00 8.06
N PRO A 67 7.66 -11.27 7.58
CA PRO A 67 8.84 -10.42 7.62
C PRO A 67 8.65 -9.15 6.79
N ALA A 68 9.40 -8.08 7.08
CA ALA A 68 9.28 -6.80 6.39
C ALA A 68 9.66 -6.89 4.90
N LEU A 69 10.61 -7.76 4.55
CA LEU A 69 11.19 -7.89 3.20
C LEU A 69 11.53 -6.52 2.59
N GLN A 70 11.04 -6.22 1.39
CA GLN A 70 11.28 -4.94 0.70
C GLN A 70 10.07 -3.97 0.79
N MET A 71 9.19 -4.11 1.79
CA MET A 71 7.98 -3.29 1.87
C MET A 71 8.25 -1.79 2.00
N GLU A 72 9.30 -1.39 2.72
CA GLU A 72 9.73 0.00 2.79
C GLU A 72 10.01 0.55 1.39
N ARG A 73 10.87 -0.15 0.62
CA ARG A 73 11.21 0.23 -0.75
C ARG A 73 9.99 0.23 -1.68
N LEU A 74 9.06 -0.72 -1.49
CA LEU A 74 7.81 -0.77 -2.25
C LEU A 74 6.98 0.50 -2.03
N PHE A 75 6.79 0.91 -0.76
CA PHE A 75 6.02 2.11 -0.43
C PHE A 75 6.71 3.38 -0.91
N GLU A 76 8.01 3.52 -0.71
CA GLU A 76 8.80 4.64 -1.22
C GLU A 76 8.67 4.77 -2.75
N THR A 77 8.74 3.64 -3.45
CA THR A 77 8.55 3.60 -4.91
C THR A 77 7.14 4.01 -5.32
N ALA A 78 6.12 3.53 -4.60
CA ALA A 78 4.73 3.88 -4.89
C ALA A 78 4.47 5.38 -4.69
N VAL A 79 5.03 5.97 -3.63
CA VAL A 79 4.98 7.42 -3.38
C VAL A 79 5.70 8.19 -4.49
N ALA A 80 6.92 7.80 -4.84
CA ALA A 80 7.68 8.46 -5.90
C ALA A 80 6.94 8.44 -7.24
N LEU A 81 6.32 7.30 -7.61
CA LEU A 81 5.50 7.19 -8.81
C LEU A 81 4.27 8.13 -8.77
N ALA A 82 3.66 8.31 -7.61
CA ALA A 82 2.55 9.22 -7.44
C ALA A 82 2.99 10.69 -7.55
N ASP A 83 4.07 11.06 -6.89
CA ASP A 83 4.66 12.42 -6.92
C ASP A 83 5.11 12.83 -8.33
N GLU A 84 5.63 11.87 -9.11
CA GLU A 84 6.01 12.07 -10.52
C GLU A 84 4.79 12.06 -11.49
N GLY A 85 3.57 11.91 -10.99
CA GLY A 85 2.37 11.84 -11.82
C GLY A 85 2.32 10.59 -12.71
N ARG A 86 3.00 9.51 -12.33
CA ARG A 86 3.09 8.23 -13.06
C ARG A 86 2.04 7.22 -12.61
N THR A 87 1.01 7.67 -11.90
CA THR A 87 -0.13 6.87 -11.48
C THR A 87 -1.40 7.26 -12.24
N MET A 88 -2.36 6.34 -12.26
CA MET A 88 -3.73 6.52 -12.73
C MET A 88 -4.67 6.75 -11.55
N LEU A 89 -5.97 6.90 -11.84
CA LEU A 89 -7.01 7.00 -10.82
C LEU A 89 -6.92 5.83 -9.81
N GLY A 90 -6.97 6.14 -8.53
CA GLY A 90 -6.82 5.13 -7.47
C GLY A 90 -5.37 4.79 -7.10
N GLY A 91 -4.37 5.57 -7.58
CA GLY A 91 -2.96 5.39 -7.22
C GLY A 91 -2.26 4.21 -7.92
N VAL A 92 -2.91 3.57 -8.88
CA VAL A 92 -2.33 2.46 -9.64
C VAL A 92 -1.28 3.01 -10.62
N PRO A 93 -0.05 2.47 -10.68
CA PRO A 93 0.95 2.89 -11.65
C PRO A 93 0.46 2.79 -13.10
N LYS A 94 0.93 3.66 -13.98
CA LYS A 94 0.67 3.59 -15.42
C LYS A 94 1.16 2.25 -16.00
N PRO A 95 0.63 1.75 -17.12
CA PRO A 95 0.86 0.37 -17.59
C PRO A 95 2.33 -0.07 -17.69
N LEU A 96 3.22 0.78 -18.18
CA LEU A 96 4.65 0.46 -18.24
C LEU A 96 5.31 0.45 -16.87
N ASP A 97 4.93 1.41 -16.02
CA ASP A 97 5.41 1.50 -14.64
C ASP A 97 4.87 0.35 -13.78
N LEU A 98 3.59 -0.01 -13.99
CA LEU A 98 2.98 -1.16 -13.34
C LEU A 98 3.72 -2.47 -13.69
N ALA A 99 4.11 -2.65 -14.94
CA ALA A 99 4.84 -3.85 -15.37
C ALA A 99 6.22 -3.94 -14.71
N LEU A 100 6.93 -2.81 -14.56
CA LEU A 100 8.18 -2.74 -13.84
C LEU A 100 7.99 -2.97 -12.34
N PHE A 101 6.97 -2.33 -11.76
CA PHE A 101 6.63 -2.46 -10.35
C PHE A 101 6.28 -3.91 -9.97
N VAL A 102 5.42 -4.56 -10.75
CA VAL A 102 5.03 -5.96 -10.52
C VAL A 102 6.21 -6.92 -10.69
N ARG A 103 7.13 -6.63 -11.63
CA ARG A 103 8.35 -7.42 -11.79
C ARG A 103 9.28 -7.29 -10.60
N GLU A 104 9.41 -6.10 -10.03
CA GLU A 104 10.30 -5.80 -8.91
C GLU A 104 9.73 -6.31 -7.58
N PHE A 105 8.45 -6.06 -7.33
CA PHE A 105 7.81 -6.30 -6.03
C PHE A 105 6.78 -7.44 -6.04
N GLY A 106 6.83 -8.33 -7.03
CA GLY A 106 5.88 -9.44 -7.13
C GLY A 106 6.00 -10.49 -6.04
N ASP A 107 7.06 -10.47 -5.25
CA ASP A 107 7.23 -11.34 -4.08
C ASP A 107 6.73 -10.67 -2.78
N GLU A 108 6.55 -9.34 -2.79
CA GLU A 108 5.96 -8.57 -1.70
C GLU A 108 4.44 -8.46 -1.85
N VAL A 109 3.97 -8.12 -3.06
CA VAL A 109 2.54 -7.91 -3.30
C VAL A 109 2.13 -8.36 -4.70
N ARG A 110 0.96 -9.01 -4.79
CA ARG A 110 0.35 -9.43 -6.06
C ARG A 110 -1.11 -9.01 -6.09
N ALA A 111 -1.59 -8.55 -7.23
CA ALA A 111 -3.01 -8.30 -7.43
C ALA A 111 -3.78 -9.63 -7.39
N ALA A 112 -4.88 -9.68 -6.65
CA ALA A 112 -5.70 -10.90 -6.51
C ALA A 112 -6.78 -10.99 -7.61
N VAL A 113 -6.42 -10.63 -8.86
CA VAL A 113 -7.36 -10.58 -10.01
C VAL A 113 -7.18 -11.75 -10.96
N ALA A 114 -6.00 -12.38 -10.98
CA ALA A 114 -5.66 -13.48 -11.87
C ALA A 114 -4.52 -14.32 -11.27
N PRO A 115 -4.30 -15.57 -11.72
CA PRO A 115 -3.16 -16.37 -11.33
C PRO A 115 -1.83 -15.64 -11.63
N TRP A 116 -0.85 -15.78 -10.75
CA TRP A 116 0.42 -15.06 -10.85
C TRP A 116 1.18 -15.32 -12.17
N TRP A 117 1.17 -16.56 -12.65
CA TRP A 117 1.81 -16.90 -13.92
C TRP A 117 1.20 -16.12 -15.11
N LEU A 118 -0.12 -15.89 -15.09
CA LEU A 118 -0.83 -15.14 -16.14
C LEU A 118 -0.50 -13.65 -16.05
N GLN A 119 -0.46 -13.09 -14.84
CA GLN A 119 -0.03 -11.69 -14.65
C GLN A 119 1.38 -11.47 -15.19
N ARG A 120 2.32 -12.38 -14.90
CA ARG A 120 3.69 -12.32 -15.45
C ARG A 120 3.71 -12.41 -16.96
N LEU A 121 2.95 -13.32 -17.55
CA LEU A 121 2.90 -13.50 -19.00
C LEU A 121 2.41 -12.22 -19.70
N VAL A 122 1.37 -11.58 -19.18
CA VAL A 122 0.80 -10.35 -19.76
C VAL A 122 1.72 -9.15 -19.54
N LEU A 123 2.35 -9.03 -18.38
CA LEU A 123 3.16 -7.86 -18.03
C LEU A 123 4.61 -7.96 -18.51
N ALA A 124 5.13 -9.17 -18.80
CA ALA A 124 6.51 -9.35 -19.27
C ALA A 124 6.86 -8.54 -20.55
N PRO A 125 6.04 -8.54 -21.62
CA PRO A 125 6.33 -7.73 -22.80
C PRO A 125 6.30 -6.23 -22.51
N LEU A 126 5.42 -5.77 -21.63
CA LEU A 126 5.36 -4.37 -21.20
C LEU A 126 6.59 -3.97 -20.38
N ALA A 127 7.04 -4.83 -19.47
CA ALA A 127 8.26 -4.61 -18.70
C ALA A 127 9.51 -4.58 -19.61
N TRP A 128 9.57 -5.46 -20.62
CA TRP A 128 10.64 -5.45 -21.61
C TRP A 128 10.63 -4.16 -22.43
N LEU A 129 9.45 -3.71 -22.90
CA LEU A 129 9.30 -2.45 -23.63
C LEU A 129 9.69 -1.23 -22.77
N ALA A 130 9.26 -1.21 -21.51
CA ALA A 130 9.61 -0.17 -20.56
C ALA A 130 11.14 -0.07 -20.39
N ASN A 131 11.83 -1.20 -20.19
CA ASN A 131 13.28 -1.22 -20.09
C ASN A 131 13.97 -0.72 -21.35
N ARG A 132 13.49 -1.12 -22.55
CA ARG A 132 14.05 -0.63 -23.82
C ARG A 132 13.92 0.89 -24.00
N ARG A 133 12.91 1.50 -23.36
CA ARG A 133 12.69 2.95 -23.35
C ARG A 133 13.45 3.66 -22.22
N GLY A 134 14.34 2.96 -21.52
CA GLY A 134 15.07 3.52 -20.39
C GLY A 134 14.21 3.70 -19.13
N GLY A 135 13.02 3.11 -19.09
CA GLY A 135 12.16 3.13 -17.92
C GLY A 135 12.79 2.37 -16.75
N THR A 136 12.81 3.00 -15.60
CA THR A 136 13.26 2.42 -14.35
C THR A 136 12.19 2.61 -13.28
N VAL A 137 12.17 1.70 -12.31
CA VAL A 137 11.44 1.93 -11.06
C VAL A 137 12.18 3.02 -10.32
N PRO A 138 11.53 4.12 -9.89
CA PRO A 138 12.20 5.17 -9.16
C PRO A 138 12.87 4.58 -7.93
N ALA A 139 14.18 4.83 -7.77
CA ALA A 139 14.84 4.61 -6.50
C ALA A 139 14.53 5.82 -5.63
N CYS A 140 13.96 5.62 -4.44
CA CYS A 140 13.80 6.72 -3.52
C CYS A 140 15.19 7.30 -3.22
N ALA A 141 15.38 8.58 -3.52
CA ALA A 141 16.47 9.32 -2.91
C ALA A 141 16.20 9.27 -1.40
N ARG A 142 17.05 8.58 -0.63
CA ARG A 142 16.96 8.58 0.84
C ARG A 142 16.77 10.02 1.28
N ARG A 143 15.56 10.39 1.67
CA ARG A 143 15.41 11.58 2.52
C ARG A 143 16.08 11.18 3.82
N GLU A 144 17.22 11.76 4.09
CA GLU A 144 17.80 11.66 5.43
C GLU A 144 16.70 12.00 6.44
N PRO A 145 16.50 11.16 7.47
CA PRO A 145 15.57 11.51 8.53
C PRO A 145 15.96 12.89 9.04
N ALA A 146 15.00 13.80 9.13
CA ALA A 146 15.23 15.12 9.68
C ALA A 146 15.98 14.96 11.02
N PRO A 147 17.08 15.66 11.26
CA PRO A 147 17.84 15.53 12.49
C PRO A 147 16.95 15.92 13.67
N GLY A 148 16.60 14.98 14.52
CA GLY A 148 15.89 15.26 15.76
C GLY A 148 14.76 14.30 16.12
N GLY A 149 15.11 13.20 16.75
CA GLY A 149 14.26 12.53 17.70
C GLY A 149 13.32 11.43 17.20
N PRO A 150 12.88 10.55 18.11
CA PRO A 150 11.87 9.54 17.84
C PRO A 150 10.59 10.22 17.38
N TRP A 151 9.88 9.59 16.44
CA TRP A 151 8.61 10.06 15.89
C TRP A 151 7.59 10.30 17.02
N THR A 152 7.62 11.49 17.59
CA THR A 152 6.53 11.96 18.46
C THR A 152 5.50 12.60 17.54
N MET A 153 4.32 12.01 17.48
CA MET A 153 3.16 12.63 16.86
C MET A 153 2.98 14.03 17.45
N PRO A 154 2.93 15.12 16.65
CA PRO A 154 2.57 16.41 17.17
C PRO A 154 1.13 16.34 17.69
N PRO A 155 0.87 16.75 18.96
CA PRO A 155 -0.43 16.55 19.60
C PRO A 155 -1.57 17.36 18.98
N ASP A 156 -1.34 18.31 18.08
CA ASP A 156 -2.34 19.29 17.69
C ASP A 156 -2.32 19.74 16.20
N ARG A 157 -1.94 18.87 15.29
CA ARG A 157 -2.19 19.26 13.89
C ARG A 157 -3.62 18.94 13.51
N GLN A 158 -4.55 19.85 13.79
CA GLN A 158 -5.87 19.91 13.15
C GLN A 158 -5.66 19.89 11.64
N TYR A 159 -5.95 18.77 11.02
CA TYR A 159 -5.95 18.62 9.58
C TYR A 159 -7.11 19.45 9.00
N ARG A 160 -6.84 20.71 8.61
CA ARG A 160 -7.79 21.47 7.81
C ARG A 160 -7.82 20.85 6.43
N SER A 161 -8.84 20.07 6.16
CA SER A 161 -9.19 19.62 4.83
C SER A 161 -9.65 20.81 3.99
N THR A 162 -8.85 21.25 3.05
CA THR A 162 -9.35 22.03 1.92
C THR A 162 -10.00 21.08 0.93
N PRO A 163 -11.17 21.44 0.34
CA PRO A 163 -11.98 20.50 -0.45
C PRO A 163 -11.41 20.06 -1.80
N SER A 164 -10.22 20.51 -2.19
CA SER A 164 -9.70 20.31 -3.55
C SER A 164 -8.55 19.30 -3.69
N GLU A 165 -8.05 18.72 -2.59
CA GLU A 165 -6.94 17.74 -2.66
C GLU A 165 -7.31 16.46 -1.91
N ALA A 166 -8.11 15.62 -2.55
CA ALA A 166 -8.44 14.29 -2.06
C ALA A 166 -7.26 13.31 -2.27
N HIS A 167 -6.13 13.55 -1.63
CA HIS A 167 -5.09 12.54 -1.47
C HIS A 167 -5.41 11.74 -0.22
N CYS A 168 -6.07 10.61 -0.44
CA CYS A 168 -6.48 9.68 0.60
C CYS A 168 -5.29 8.80 1.00
N TRP A 169 -4.45 9.27 1.91
CA TRP A 169 -3.41 8.47 2.54
C TRP A 169 -3.87 8.09 3.95
N CYS A 170 -4.15 6.82 4.13
CA CYS A 170 -4.35 6.26 5.46
C CYS A 170 -2.98 6.01 6.09
N ALA A 171 -2.73 6.71 7.18
CA ALA A 171 -1.92 6.37 8.34
C ALA A 171 -0.41 6.15 8.22
N PRO A 172 0.30 6.36 9.33
CA PRO A 172 1.69 5.94 9.46
C PRO A 172 1.75 4.41 9.49
N MET A 173 2.41 3.80 8.50
CA MET A 173 2.82 2.41 8.57
C MET A 173 4.07 2.32 9.43
N THR A 174 4.02 1.47 10.46
CA THR A 174 5.21 1.09 11.22
C THR A 174 5.68 -0.25 10.69
N ILE A 175 6.88 -0.29 10.10
CA ILE A 175 7.52 -1.52 9.66
C ILE A 175 8.47 -1.92 10.79
N SER A 176 8.22 -3.07 11.43
CA SER A 176 9.17 -3.67 12.38
C SER A 176 9.82 -4.89 11.75
N SER A 177 11.12 -4.95 11.87
CA SER A 177 11.98 -6.08 11.45
C SER A 177 11.85 -7.28 12.38
#